data_6e1f15ee8991f53fd10f82b28c1d03e4
#
_entry.id   6e1f15ee8991f53fd10f82b28c1d03e4
#
_cell.length_a   1.000
_cell.length_b   1.000
_cell.length_c   1.000
_cell.angle_alpha   90.00
_cell.angle_beta   90.00
_cell.angle_gamma   90.00
#
_symmetry.space_group_name_H-M   'P 1'
#
loop_
_entity.id
_entity.type
_entity.pdbx_description
1 polymer ?
#
loop_
_entity_poly.entity_id
_entity_poly.type
_entity_poly.pdbx_seq_one_letter_code
_entity_poly.pdbx_strand_id
1 'polypeptide(L)'
;EIAQCLVGSEMCIRDRGGWLRMDEFTALFSRKDMTFEEAVAYFKERVPVTASRFYQIAAEYRALAFTVSGYTKAQVLKKFYDELLAALEEGNSLAEFRENMNDFLEAEGYEGITPYQAENIFRTNIQTAYNVGHYKRMTEPGVKALRPYWQYDAVNDSKTRPSHLAMDGRVFMADDPIWDTWFPPNGFKCRCTVKTLSKRQMEQRGLTVETEAPRAARLEDGRFVNILPDPQFDTNPAKVRLSLIHISEPTRH
;
A
#
# COMPACT_ATOMS: atom_id res chain seq x y z
N GLU A 1 9.16 11.13 30.69
CA GLU A 1 9.42 12.39 29.95
C GLU A 1 8.89 12.24 28.54
N ILE A 2 7.69 12.77 28.36
CA ILE A 2 7.08 12.93 27.04
C ILE A 2 7.63 14.25 26.50
N ALA A 3 8.70 14.18 25.71
CA ALA A 3 9.24 15.34 25.02
C ALA A 3 8.52 15.50 23.68
N GLN A 4 7.68 16.50 23.67
CA GLN A 4 7.27 17.37 22.58
C GLN A 4 7.95 17.11 21.22
N CYS A 5 7.23 16.47 20.31
CA CYS A 5 7.41 16.66 18.88
C CYS A 5 6.10 17.19 18.31
N LEU A 6 5.81 18.43 18.68
CA LEU A 6 4.73 19.25 18.13
C LEU A 6 5.41 20.52 17.62
N VAL A 7 5.66 20.59 16.32
CA VAL A 7 5.50 21.79 15.47
C VAL A 7 5.76 21.39 14.02
N GLY A 8 4.74 21.51 13.17
CA GLY A 8 4.86 21.51 11.70
C GLY A 8 4.97 20.14 11.06
N SER A 9 3.92 19.72 10.37
CA SER A 9 3.78 18.74 9.23
C SER A 9 4.82 17.62 9.01
N GLU A 10 5.67 17.27 9.96
CA GLU A 10 6.71 16.26 9.81
C GLU A 10 6.30 14.96 10.50
N MET A 11 6.16 13.90 9.74
CA MET A 11 5.85 12.56 10.23
C MET A 11 7.16 11.87 10.63
N CYS A 12 7.29 11.46 11.90
CA CYS A 12 8.45 10.71 12.39
C CYS A 12 8.13 9.21 12.42
N ILE A 13 9.05 8.38 11.99
CA ILE A 13 9.00 6.92 12.10
C ILE A 13 10.08 6.48 13.08
N ARG A 14 9.73 5.57 14.00
CA ARG A 14 10.66 5.04 14.99
C ARG A 14 11.39 3.82 14.44
N ASP A 15 12.69 3.89 14.30
CA ASP A 15 13.58 2.76 14.05
C ASP A 15 14.39 2.43 15.33
N ARG A 16 15.13 1.30 15.32
CA ARG A 16 15.88 0.74 16.46
C ARG A 16 16.93 1.68 17.08
N GLY A 17 17.14 2.85 16.52
CA GLY A 17 18.12 3.85 16.98
C GLY A 17 17.58 5.23 17.31
N GLY A 18 16.29 5.52 17.11
CA GLY A 18 15.73 6.86 17.32
C GLY A 18 14.55 7.21 16.43
N TRP A 19 14.12 8.46 16.50
CA TRP A 19 13.08 9.02 15.64
C TRP A 19 13.72 9.54 14.36
N LEU A 20 13.37 8.99 13.20
CA LEU A 20 13.74 9.53 11.90
C LEU A 20 12.68 10.52 11.42
N ARG A 21 13.11 11.66 10.94
CA ARG A 21 12.25 12.63 10.27
C ARG A 21 11.81 12.08 8.92
N MET A 22 10.69 12.58 8.39
CA MET A 22 10.15 12.14 7.11
C MET A 22 11.10 12.44 5.93
N ASP A 23 11.86 13.51 6.02
CA ASP A 23 12.94 13.87 5.09
C ASP A 23 14.11 12.88 5.16
N GLU A 24 14.48 12.43 6.37
CA GLU A 24 15.48 11.37 6.57
C GLU A 24 14.97 10.00 6.09
N PHE A 25 13.68 9.70 6.28
CA PHE A 25 13.05 8.49 5.75
C PHE A 25 13.00 8.56 4.22
N THR A 26 12.59 9.68 3.64
CA THR A 26 12.62 9.90 2.19
C THR A 26 14.06 9.87 1.66
N ALA A 27 15.05 10.41 2.41
CA ALA A 27 16.45 10.34 2.05
C ALA A 27 17.05 8.92 2.17
N LEU A 28 16.55 8.07 3.08
CA LEU A 28 16.91 6.65 3.16
C LEU A 28 16.37 5.85 1.96
N PHE A 29 15.20 6.25 1.44
CA PHE A 29 14.60 5.65 0.24
C PHE A 29 15.02 6.35 -1.06
N SER A 30 15.49 7.60 -1.01
CA SER A 30 16.04 8.31 -2.16
C SER A 30 17.53 8.03 -2.41
N ARG A 31 18.12 7.08 -1.68
CA ARG A 31 19.40 6.53 -2.13
C ARG A 31 19.15 5.74 -3.40
N LYS A 32 19.67 6.24 -4.49
CA LYS A 32 19.66 5.70 -5.86
C LYS A 32 20.06 4.20 -5.96
N ASP A 33 20.55 3.65 -4.86
CA ASP A 33 21.10 2.29 -4.74
C ASP A 33 20.14 1.29 -4.04
N MET A 34 18.90 1.70 -3.70
CA MET A 34 17.92 0.84 -3.03
C MET A 34 16.57 0.87 -3.77
N THR A 35 16.59 0.57 -5.05
CA THR A 35 15.37 0.25 -5.79
C THR A 35 14.75 -1.00 -5.18
N PHE A 36 13.48 -0.89 -4.76
CA PHE A 36 12.73 -2.04 -4.33
C PHE A 36 12.21 -2.77 -5.58
N GLU A 37 13.08 -3.58 -6.16
CA GLU A 37 12.88 -4.21 -7.48
C GLU A 37 11.54 -4.96 -7.61
N GLU A 38 11.10 -5.62 -6.56
CA GLU A 38 9.84 -6.36 -6.58
C GLU A 38 8.62 -5.43 -6.64
N ALA A 39 8.70 -4.23 -6.05
CA ALA A 39 7.66 -3.22 -6.14
C ALA A 39 7.60 -2.62 -7.55
N VAL A 40 8.76 -2.31 -8.13
CA VAL A 40 8.90 -1.83 -9.51
C VAL A 40 8.38 -2.89 -10.49
N ALA A 41 8.80 -4.15 -10.34
CA ALA A 41 8.36 -5.26 -11.18
C ALA A 41 6.83 -5.42 -11.13
N TYR A 42 6.24 -5.41 -9.95
CA TYR A 42 4.78 -5.45 -9.81
C TYR A 42 4.10 -4.28 -10.50
N PHE A 43 4.61 -3.07 -10.33
CA PHE A 43 3.98 -1.89 -10.93
C PHE A 43 4.04 -1.94 -12.45
N LYS A 44 5.14 -2.44 -13.04
CA LYS A 44 5.31 -2.63 -14.49
C LYS A 44 4.33 -3.64 -15.10
N GLU A 45 3.83 -4.58 -14.33
CA GLU A 45 2.83 -5.56 -14.77
C GLU A 45 1.43 -4.95 -14.89
N ARG A 46 1.18 -3.77 -14.32
CA ARG A 46 -0.13 -3.14 -14.33
C ARG A 46 -0.44 -2.46 -15.66
N VAL A 47 -1.67 -2.60 -16.11
CA VAL A 47 -2.15 -2.05 -17.38
C VAL A 47 -3.05 -0.83 -17.13
N PRO A 48 -2.73 0.35 -17.68
CA PRO A 48 -3.61 1.52 -17.61
C PRO A 48 -4.96 1.26 -18.30
N VAL A 49 -6.03 1.45 -17.57
CA VAL A 49 -7.41 1.28 -18.06
C VAL A 49 -8.30 2.42 -17.57
N THR A 50 -9.39 2.71 -18.27
CA THR A 50 -10.38 3.68 -17.79
C THR A 50 -11.10 3.17 -16.54
N ALA A 51 -11.62 4.08 -15.71
CA ALA A 51 -12.39 3.72 -14.51
C ALA A 51 -13.58 2.82 -14.84
N SER A 52 -14.29 3.10 -15.94
CA SER A 52 -15.41 2.25 -16.40
C SER A 52 -14.94 0.81 -16.67
N ARG A 53 -13.81 0.64 -17.34
CA ARG A 53 -13.26 -0.69 -17.62
C ARG A 53 -12.75 -1.37 -16.36
N PHE A 54 -12.12 -0.61 -15.45
CA PHE A 54 -11.61 -1.12 -14.19
C PHE A 54 -12.71 -1.80 -13.35
N TYR A 55 -13.89 -1.18 -13.26
CA TYR A 55 -15.00 -1.77 -12.49
C TYR A 55 -15.66 -2.95 -13.16
N GLN A 56 -15.44 -3.18 -14.46
CA GLN A 56 -15.87 -4.37 -15.17
C GLN A 56 -14.93 -5.57 -14.96
N ILE A 57 -13.71 -5.33 -14.52
CA ILE A 57 -12.73 -6.38 -14.21
C ILE A 57 -13.15 -7.05 -12.91
N ALA A 58 -13.13 -8.39 -12.88
CA ALA A 58 -13.37 -9.13 -11.64
C ALA A 58 -12.40 -8.70 -10.53
N ALA A 59 -12.89 -8.69 -9.28
CA ALA A 59 -12.15 -8.09 -8.16
C ALA A 59 -10.73 -8.64 -8.00
N GLU A 60 -10.56 -9.96 -8.18
CA GLU A 60 -9.28 -10.66 -8.09
C GLU A 60 -8.24 -10.22 -9.13
N TYR A 61 -8.66 -9.64 -10.26
CA TYR A 61 -7.74 -9.18 -11.32
C TYR A 61 -7.51 -7.67 -11.32
N ARG A 62 -8.21 -6.90 -10.49
CA ARG A 62 -8.07 -5.43 -10.43
C ARG A 62 -6.69 -4.98 -10.03
N ALA A 63 -5.96 -5.80 -9.29
CA ALA A 63 -4.57 -5.48 -8.91
C ALA A 63 -3.62 -5.37 -10.11
N LEU A 64 -3.96 -5.99 -11.26
CA LEU A 64 -3.21 -5.88 -12.52
C LEU A 64 -3.63 -4.69 -13.38
N ALA A 65 -4.67 -3.97 -13.00
CA ALA A 65 -5.13 -2.79 -13.68
C ALA A 65 -4.70 -1.53 -12.93
N PHE A 66 -4.41 -0.48 -13.70
CA PHE A 66 -4.16 0.85 -13.18
C PHE A 66 -5.24 1.80 -13.69
N THR A 67 -5.82 2.58 -12.81
CA THR A 67 -6.78 3.62 -13.19
C THR A 67 -6.70 4.82 -12.27
N VAL A 68 -7.08 5.99 -12.81
CA VAL A 68 -7.28 7.21 -12.04
C VAL A 68 -8.67 7.73 -12.36
N SER A 69 -9.48 7.90 -11.32
CA SER A 69 -10.85 8.38 -11.46
C SER A 69 -10.88 9.82 -12.03
N GLY A 70 -11.83 10.09 -12.92
CA GLY A 70 -11.99 11.40 -13.55
C GLY A 70 -11.25 11.56 -14.89
N TYR A 71 -10.37 10.64 -15.26
CA TYR A 71 -9.63 10.69 -16.50
C TYR A 71 -9.97 9.51 -17.41
N THR A 72 -10.25 9.79 -18.68
CA THR A 72 -10.64 8.79 -19.69
C THR A 72 -9.67 8.67 -20.86
N LYS A 73 -8.87 9.72 -21.12
CA LYS A 73 -7.89 9.69 -22.21
C LYS A 73 -6.73 8.77 -21.84
N ALA A 74 -6.39 7.85 -22.72
CA ALA A 74 -5.31 6.87 -22.51
C ALA A 74 -3.96 7.55 -22.23
N GLN A 75 -3.64 8.64 -22.94
CA GLN A 75 -2.40 9.40 -22.74
C GLN A 75 -2.28 10.00 -21.33
N VAL A 76 -3.41 10.46 -20.75
CA VAL A 76 -3.43 11.01 -19.39
C VAL A 76 -3.21 9.90 -18.37
N LEU A 77 -3.91 8.78 -18.52
CA LEU A 77 -3.72 7.61 -17.63
C LEU A 77 -2.28 7.06 -17.73
N LYS A 78 -1.72 7.05 -18.94
CA LYS A 78 -0.34 6.66 -19.14
C LYS A 78 0.63 7.60 -18.44
N LYS A 79 0.43 8.91 -18.51
CA LYS A 79 1.29 9.90 -17.81
C LYS A 79 1.26 9.70 -16.30
N PHE A 80 0.07 9.51 -15.69
CA PHE A 80 -0.02 9.15 -14.26
C PHE A 80 0.77 7.88 -13.94
N TYR A 81 0.65 6.88 -14.79
CA TYR A 81 1.38 5.62 -14.63
C TYR A 81 2.89 5.83 -14.71
N ASP A 82 3.38 6.56 -15.72
CA ASP A 82 4.80 6.81 -15.93
C ASP A 82 5.42 7.61 -14.77
N GLU A 83 4.72 8.62 -14.23
CA GLU A 83 5.18 9.41 -13.08
C GLU A 83 5.24 8.58 -11.78
N LEU A 84 4.29 7.69 -11.58
CA LEU A 84 4.32 6.77 -10.43
C LEU A 84 5.41 5.71 -10.57
N LEU A 85 5.67 5.24 -11.79
CA LEU A 85 6.78 4.33 -12.06
C LEU A 85 8.12 5.03 -11.80
N ALA A 86 8.30 6.26 -12.29
CA ALA A 86 9.48 7.07 -12.00
C ALA A 86 9.68 7.29 -10.49
N ALA A 87 8.59 7.51 -9.74
CA ALA A 87 8.68 7.62 -8.29
C ALA A 87 9.18 6.32 -7.62
N LEU A 88 8.82 5.15 -8.16
CA LEU A 88 9.32 3.86 -7.66
C LEU A 88 10.76 3.57 -8.08
N GLU A 89 11.17 3.96 -9.29
CA GLU A 89 12.49 3.68 -9.86
C GLU A 89 13.54 4.69 -9.43
N GLU A 90 13.17 5.97 -9.39
CA GLU A 90 14.08 7.10 -9.20
C GLU A 90 13.95 7.75 -7.83
N GLY A 91 12.87 7.42 -7.09
CA GLY A 91 12.58 7.99 -5.77
C GLY A 91 11.96 9.38 -5.81
N ASN A 92 11.26 9.74 -6.91
CA ASN A 92 10.61 11.04 -7.04
C ASN A 92 9.59 11.27 -5.92
N SER A 93 9.59 12.47 -5.38
CA SER A 93 8.72 12.86 -4.27
C SER A 93 7.28 13.13 -4.72
N LEU A 94 6.36 13.18 -3.76
CA LEU A 94 4.98 13.61 -4.01
C LEU A 94 4.91 15.04 -4.61
N ALA A 95 5.85 15.91 -4.23
CA ALA A 95 5.89 17.29 -4.74
C ALA A 95 6.23 17.29 -6.23
N GLU A 96 7.28 16.58 -6.62
CA GLU A 96 7.69 16.42 -8.04
C GLU A 96 6.60 15.74 -8.85
N PHE A 97 6.01 14.65 -8.35
CA PHE A 97 4.86 14.01 -9.00
C PHE A 97 3.72 15.00 -9.27
N ARG A 98 3.37 15.83 -8.28
CA ARG A 98 2.28 16.80 -8.42
C ARG A 98 2.62 17.91 -9.42
N GLU A 99 3.84 18.42 -9.40
CA GLU A 99 4.35 19.44 -10.32
C GLU A 99 4.29 18.93 -11.76
N ASN A 100 4.93 17.78 -12.04
CA ASN A 100 4.95 17.16 -13.36
C ASN A 100 3.53 16.85 -13.89
N MET A 101 2.63 16.41 -13.01
CA MET A 101 1.24 16.13 -13.40
C MET A 101 0.46 17.42 -13.70
N ASN A 102 0.66 18.50 -12.93
CA ASN A 102 -0.01 19.77 -13.19
C ASN A 102 0.42 20.35 -14.53
N ASP A 103 1.72 20.42 -14.80
CA ASP A 103 2.26 20.94 -16.06
C ASP A 103 1.71 20.17 -17.27
N PHE A 104 1.66 18.85 -17.17
CA PHE A 104 1.09 18.01 -18.21
C PHE A 104 -0.42 18.22 -18.40
N LEU A 105 -1.17 18.22 -17.30
CA LEU A 105 -2.63 18.36 -17.35
C LEU A 105 -3.06 19.74 -17.90
N GLU A 106 -2.37 20.80 -17.51
CA GLU A 106 -2.60 22.13 -18.03
C GLU A 106 -2.32 22.21 -19.55
N ALA A 107 -1.22 21.60 -20.00
CA ALA A 107 -0.89 21.50 -21.42
C ALA A 107 -1.94 20.72 -22.23
N GLU A 108 -2.60 19.73 -21.62
CA GLU A 108 -3.69 18.94 -22.21
C GLU A 108 -5.09 19.61 -22.08
N GLY A 109 -5.17 20.80 -21.49
CA GLY A 109 -6.39 21.57 -21.33
C GLY A 109 -7.29 21.10 -20.17
N TYR A 110 -6.70 20.40 -19.17
CA TYR A 110 -7.36 20.06 -17.92
C TYR A 110 -7.01 21.09 -16.84
N GLU A 111 -7.87 21.17 -15.82
CA GLU A 111 -7.43 21.73 -14.54
C GLU A 111 -6.39 20.82 -13.92
N GLY A 112 -5.41 21.39 -13.23
CA GLY A 112 -4.40 20.62 -12.48
C GLY A 112 -5.02 19.75 -11.39
N ILE A 113 -4.24 18.82 -10.82
CA ILE A 113 -4.69 18.01 -9.70
C ILE A 113 -4.57 18.76 -8.38
N THR A 114 -5.58 18.62 -7.52
CA THR A 114 -5.53 19.18 -6.16
C THR A 114 -4.47 18.45 -5.31
N PRO A 115 -3.94 19.09 -4.26
CA PRO A 115 -3.02 18.41 -3.31
C PRO A 115 -3.60 17.12 -2.74
N TYR A 116 -4.91 17.10 -2.46
CA TYR A 116 -5.59 15.92 -1.95
C TYR A 116 -5.64 14.77 -2.97
N GLN A 117 -5.94 15.08 -4.23
CA GLN A 117 -5.96 14.08 -5.31
C GLN A 117 -4.56 13.53 -5.58
N ALA A 118 -3.54 14.41 -5.68
CA ALA A 118 -2.16 14.00 -5.87
C ALA A 118 -1.70 13.07 -4.75
N GLU A 119 -1.94 13.44 -3.49
CA GLU A 119 -1.60 12.62 -2.34
C GLU A 119 -2.31 11.26 -2.36
N ASN A 120 -3.60 11.24 -2.69
CA ASN A 120 -4.36 10.00 -2.73
C ASN A 120 -3.85 9.04 -3.81
N ILE A 121 -3.61 9.55 -5.02
CA ILE A 121 -3.10 8.76 -6.14
C ILE A 121 -1.70 8.25 -5.82
N PHE A 122 -0.81 9.13 -5.42
CA PHE A 122 0.60 8.81 -5.14
C PHE A 122 0.71 7.77 -4.02
N ARG A 123 0.21 8.10 -2.82
CA ARG A 123 0.36 7.23 -1.65
C ARG A 123 -0.30 5.88 -1.83
N THR A 124 -1.50 5.82 -2.40
CA THR A 124 -2.19 4.55 -2.59
C THR A 124 -1.42 3.63 -3.53
N ASN A 125 -0.90 4.15 -4.65
CA ASN A 125 -0.19 3.31 -5.62
C ASN A 125 1.21 2.92 -5.15
N ILE A 126 1.99 3.85 -4.59
CA ILE A 126 3.33 3.56 -4.05
C ILE A 126 3.24 2.55 -2.89
N GLN A 127 2.30 2.76 -1.96
CA GLN A 127 2.12 1.83 -0.83
C GLN A 127 1.65 0.45 -1.29
N THR A 128 0.80 0.37 -2.31
CA THR A 128 0.39 -0.92 -2.89
C THR A 128 1.59 -1.65 -3.48
N ALA A 129 2.38 -0.97 -4.31
CA ALA A 129 3.57 -1.57 -4.93
C ALA A 129 4.58 -2.03 -3.86
N TYR A 130 4.82 -1.20 -2.85
CA TYR A 130 5.69 -1.54 -1.72
C TYR A 130 5.20 -2.80 -0.98
N ASN A 131 3.93 -2.85 -0.59
CA ASN A 131 3.39 -3.99 0.16
C ASN A 131 3.36 -5.28 -0.69
N VAL A 132 3.10 -5.19 -1.99
CA VAL A 132 3.17 -6.37 -2.88
C VAL A 132 4.59 -6.90 -3.00
N GLY A 133 5.59 -6.03 -3.19
CA GLY A 133 6.98 -6.43 -3.21
C GLY A 133 7.41 -7.03 -1.86
N HIS A 134 6.97 -6.41 -0.76
CA HIS A 134 7.23 -6.93 0.59
C HIS A 134 6.60 -8.31 0.80
N TYR A 135 5.36 -8.54 0.34
CA TYR A 135 4.71 -9.85 0.38
C TYR A 135 5.52 -10.90 -0.39
N LYS A 136 5.99 -10.59 -1.59
CA LYS A 136 6.82 -11.51 -2.39
C LYS A 136 8.05 -11.97 -1.60
N ARG A 137 8.78 -11.04 -0.97
CA ARG A 137 9.93 -11.36 -0.10
C ARG A 137 9.56 -12.17 1.14
N MET A 138 8.46 -11.81 1.81
CA MET A 138 8.00 -12.51 3.01
C MET A 138 7.58 -13.96 2.72
N THR A 139 7.09 -14.24 1.52
CA THR A 139 6.64 -15.56 1.09
C THR A 139 7.74 -16.44 0.51
N GLU A 140 8.96 -15.94 0.34
CA GLU A 140 10.10 -16.76 -0.03
C GLU A 140 10.27 -17.93 0.95
N PRO A 141 10.43 -19.17 0.47
CA PRO A 141 10.44 -20.36 1.33
C PRO A 141 11.39 -20.27 2.52
N GLY A 142 12.60 -19.75 2.30
CA GLY A 142 13.60 -19.57 3.35
C GLY A 142 13.19 -18.52 4.39
N VAL A 143 12.64 -17.40 3.96
CA VAL A 143 12.17 -16.33 4.84
C VAL A 143 10.97 -16.81 5.66
N LYS A 144 9.99 -17.42 5.01
CA LYS A 144 8.77 -17.93 5.65
C LYS A 144 9.06 -19.02 6.68
N ALA A 145 10.00 -19.94 6.39
CA ALA A 145 10.39 -20.98 7.34
C ALA A 145 11.03 -20.42 8.62
N LEU A 146 11.84 -19.36 8.49
CA LEU A 146 12.51 -18.72 9.63
C LEU A 146 11.60 -17.74 10.38
N ARG A 147 10.60 -17.18 9.71
CA ARG A 147 9.73 -16.11 10.19
C ARG A 147 8.26 -16.40 9.87
N PRO A 148 7.69 -17.47 10.44
CA PRO A 148 6.35 -17.96 10.08
C PRO A 148 5.20 -17.16 10.71
N TYR A 149 5.48 -16.18 11.56
CA TYR A 149 4.50 -15.35 12.23
C TYR A 149 4.47 -13.98 11.60
N TRP A 150 3.29 -13.51 11.23
CA TRP A 150 3.10 -12.22 10.62
C TRP A 150 2.24 -11.33 11.51
N GLN A 151 2.70 -10.10 11.73
CA GLN A 151 2.04 -9.12 12.57
C GLN A 151 1.55 -7.97 11.72
N TYR A 152 0.27 -7.63 11.85
CA TYR A 152 -0.26 -6.41 11.25
C TYR A 152 0.34 -5.20 11.96
N ASP A 153 0.78 -4.20 11.20
CA ASP A 153 1.48 -3.02 11.69
C ASP A 153 0.83 -1.76 11.14
N ALA A 154 -0.02 -1.15 11.94
CA ALA A 154 -0.63 0.12 11.61
C ALA A 154 0.23 1.29 12.08
N VAL A 155 0.11 2.43 11.40
CA VAL A 155 0.67 3.68 11.91
C VAL A 155 -0.27 4.21 13.00
N ASN A 156 0.22 4.28 14.24
CA ASN A 156 -0.58 4.67 15.40
C ASN A 156 -0.68 6.19 15.55
N ASP A 157 -1.46 6.82 14.66
CA ASP A 157 -1.75 8.26 14.70
C ASP A 157 -3.24 8.56 14.46
N SER A 158 -3.62 9.83 14.62
CA SER A 158 -5.00 10.31 14.46
C SER A 158 -5.57 10.16 13.02
N LYS A 159 -4.74 9.87 12.03
CA LYS A 159 -5.15 9.67 10.63
C LYS A 159 -5.43 8.21 10.31
N THR A 160 -5.07 7.29 11.21
CA THR A 160 -5.28 5.86 11.01
C THR A 160 -6.73 5.49 11.32
N ARG A 161 -7.34 4.74 10.42
CA ARG A 161 -8.74 4.29 10.58
C ARG A 161 -8.90 3.42 11.81
N PRO A 162 -10.02 3.56 12.54
CA PRO A 162 -10.29 2.74 13.72
C PRO A 162 -10.22 1.22 13.46
N SER A 163 -10.69 0.75 12.30
CA SER A 163 -10.60 -0.67 11.91
C SER A 163 -9.15 -1.14 11.75
N HIS A 164 -8.26 -0.28 11.21
CA HIS A 164 -6.85 -0.59 11.06
C HIS A 164 -6.11 -0.56 12.41
N LEU A 165 -6.46 0.39 13.30
CA LEU A 165 -5.94 0.41 14.67
C LEU A 165 -6.36 -0.83 15.46
N ALA A 166 -7.58 -1.31 15.25
CA ALA A 166 -8.07 -2.53 15.88
C ALA A 166 -7.35 -3.80 15.40
N MET A 167 -6.70 -3.75 14.23
CA MET A 167 -5.84 -4.83 13.72
C MET A 167 -4.40 -4.69 14.17
N ASP A 168 -3.97 -3.50 14.63
CA ASP A 168 -2.58 -3.26 15.00
C ASP A 168 -2.06 -4.24 16.04
N GLY A 169 -0.86 -4.74 15.82
CA GLY A 169 -0.18 -5.67 16.73
C GLY A 169 -0.68 -7.12 16.67
N ARG A 170 -1.80 -7.41 16.02
CA ARG A 170 -2.32 -8.78 15.91
C ARG A 170 -1.40 -9.66 15.08
N VAL A 171 -1.23 -10.89 15.54
CA VAL A 171 -0.30 -11.85 14.94
C VAL A 171 -1.06 -13.08 14.46
N PHE A 172 -0.81 -13.46 13.22
CA PHE A 172 -1.35 -14.67 12.60
C PHE A 172 -0.21 -15.48 11.96
N MET A 173 -0.47 -16.74 11.65
CA MET A 173 0.46 -17.53 10.86
C MET A 173 0.61 -16.95 9.45
N ALA A 174 1.77 -17.10 8.83
CA ALA A 174 2.03 -16.65 7.47
C ALA A 174 1.07 -17.23 6.43
N ASP A 175 0.50 -18.41 6.70
CA ASP A 175 -0.45 -19.10 5.83
C ASP A 175 -1.92 -18.86 6.22
N ASP A 176 -2.18 -18.01 7.20
CA ASP A 176 -3.53 -17.76 7.65
C ASP A 176 -4.35 -17.07 6.54
N PRO A 177 -5.60 -17.52 6.27
CA PRO A 177 -6.48 -16.92 5.27
C PRO A 177 -6.80 -15.45 5.52
N ILE A 178 -6.59 -14.93 6.73
CA ILE A 178 -6.77 -13.50 7.04
C ILE A 178 -5.99 -12.61 6.07
N TRP A 179 -4.82 -13.06 5.61
CA TRP A 179 -3.97 -12.33 4.68
C TRP A 179 -4.51 -12.26 3.25
N ASP A 180 -5.59 -12.97 2.93
CA ASP A 180 -6.30 -12.80 1.67
C ASP A 180 -7.12 -11.51 1.65
N THR A 181 -7.56 -11.08 2.84
CA THR A 181 -8.42 -9.90 3.01
C THR A 181 -7.70 -8.73 3.68
N TRP A 182 -6.87 -9.03 4.71
CA TRP A 182 -6.25 -8.00 5.56
C TRP A 182 -4.78 -7.70 5.23
N PHE A 183 -4.23 -8.22 4.13
CA PHE A 183 -2.90 -7.78 3.71
C PHE A 183 -2.97 -6.35 3.13
N PRO A 184 -2.23 -5.37 3.69
CA PRO A 184 -2.34 -3.97 3.26
C PRO A 184 -1.93 -3.75 1.78
N PRO A 185 -2.47 -2.69 1.15
CA PRO A 185 -3.30 -1.61 1.71
C PRO A 185 -4.77 -2.01 1.87
N ASN A 186 -5.35 -1.62 3.00
CA ASN A 186 -6.76 -1.91 3.32
C ASN A 186 -7.67 -0.69 3.14
N GLY A 187 -7.25 0.29 2.37
CA GLY A 187 -8.00 1.51 2.05
C GLY A 187 -7.15 2.55 1.32
N PHE A 188 -7.78 3.59 0.80
CA PHE A 188 -7.07 4.72 0.20
C PHE A 188 -6.14 5.39 1.21
N LYS A 189 -4.92 5.75 0.79
CA LYS A 189 -3.87 6.34 1.65
C LYS A 189 -3.52 5.48 2.88
N CYS A 190 -3.79 4.19 2.84
CA CYS A 190 -3.38 3.27 3.89
C CYS A 190 -1.85 3.29 4.03
N ARG A 191 -1.35 3.37 5.28
CA ARG A 191 0.09 3.38 5.60
C ARG A 191 0.51 2.14 6.39
N CYS A 192 -0.41 1.18 6.50
CA CYS A 192 -0.15 -0.07 7.22
C CYS A 192 0.76 -1.00 6.41
N THR A 193 1.42 -1.88 7.13
CA THR A 193 2.25 -2.95 6.55
C THR A 193 2.11 -4.23 7.39
N VAL A 194 2.88 -5.24 7.06
CA VAL A 194 2.96 -6.48 7.82
C VAL A 194 4.42 -6.73 8.19
N LYS A 195 4.67 -7.07 9.45
CA LYS A 195 6.00 -7.46 9.94
C LYS A 195 6.08 -8.96 10.10
N THR A 196 7.19 -9.55 9.68
CA THR A 196 7.45 -10.97 9.94
C THR A 196 8.16 -11.14 11.27
N LEU A 197 7.83 -12.18 12.02
CA LEU A 197 8.40 -12.49 13.32
C LEU A 197 8.92 -13.94 13.36
N SER A 198 10.07 -14.13 13.99
CA SER A 198 10.57 -15.46 14.32
C SER A 198 9.95 -15.97 15.63
N LYS A 199 10.02 -17.30 15.87
CA LYS A 199 9.58 -17.91 17.13
C LYS A 199 10.22 -17.23 18.34
N ARG A 200 11.53 -16.98 18.28
CA ARG A 200 12.25 -16.27 19.35
C ARG A 200 11.70 -14.88 19.63
N GLN A 201 11.32 -14.13 18.57
CA GLN A 201 10.74 -12.79 18.75
C GLN A 201 9.33 -12.84 19.35
N MET A 202 8.55 -13.87 19.02
CA MET A 202 7.24 -14.11 19.65
C MET A 202 7.40 -14.36 21.16
N GLU A 203 8.28 -15.26 21.54
CA GLU A 203 8.58 -15.60 22.93
C GLU A 203 9.10 -14.39 23.71
N GLN A 204 10.08 -13.67 23.17
CA GLN A 204 10.66 -12.48 23.82
C GLN A 204 9.67 -11.34 24.03
N ARG A 205 8.66 -11.22 23.18
CA ARG A 205 7.66 -10.16 23.26
C ARG A 205 6.37 -10.60 23.94
N GLY A 206 6.25 -11.86 24.34
CA GLY A 206 5.04 -12.43 24.93
C GLY A 206 3.84 -12.38 23.99
N LEU A 207 4.07 -12.47 22.66
CA LEU A 207 3.02 -12.41 21.67
C LEU A 207 2.38 -13.78 21.46
N THR A 208 1.08 -13.78 21.20
CA THR A 208 0.29 -14.98 20.90
C THR A 208 -0.23 -14.92 19.46
N VAL A 209 -0.40 -16.09 18.86
CA VAL A 209 -1.00 -16.21 17.51
C VAL A 209 -2.51 -16.24 17.66
N GLU A 210 -3.19 -15.42 16.91
CA GLU A 210 -4.65 -15.48 16.78
C GLU A 210 -5.04 -16.57 15.77
N THR A 211 -6.11 -17.27 16.07
CA THR A 211 -6.65 -18.38 15.25
C THR A 211 -7.94 -18.03 14.55
N GLU A 212 -8.52 -16.89 14.90
CA GLU A 212 -9.78 -16.42 14.33
C GLU A 212 -9.64 -14.96 13.87
N ALA A 213 -10.21 -14.66 12.71
CA ALA A 213 -10.30 -13.30 12.21
C ALA A 213 -11.19 -12.45 13.13
N PRO A 214 -10.68 -11.34 13.68
CA PRO A 214 -11.50 -10.49 14.53
C PRO A 214 -12.59 -9.82 13.69
N ARG A 215 -13.82 -9.80 14.18
CA ARG A 215 -14.97 -9.16 13.48
C ARG A 215 -15.28 -7.77 14.02
N ALA A 216 -15.01 -7.56 15.28
CA ALA A 216 -15.21 -6.28 15.94
C ALA A 216 -14.22 -6.10 17.08
N ALA A 217 -13.93 -4.86 17.43
CA ALA A 217 -13.16 -4.53 18.60
C ALA A 217 -13.80 -3.33 19.33
N ARG A 218 -13.52 -3.23 20.62
CA ARG A 218 -13.78 -2.03 21.40
C ARG A 218 -12.50 -1.22 21.49
N LEU A 219 -12.54 0.01 21.03
CA LEU A 219 -11.42 0.95 21.13
C LEU A 219 -11.24 1.46 22.56
N GLU A 220 -10.11 2.07 22.86
CA GLU A 220 -9.80 2.66 24.17
C GLU A 220 -10.83 3.73 24.59
N ASP A 221 -11.38 4.46 23.62
CA ASP A 221 -12.42 5.47 23.83
C ASP A 221 -13.83 4.88 24.05
N GLY A 222 -13.95 3.55 24.09
CA GLY A 222 -15.17 2.82 24.36
C GLY A 222 -16.04 2.55 23.13
N ARG A 223 -15.72 3.07 21.95
CA ARG A 223 -16.46 2.83 20.70
C ARG A 223 -16.25 1.40 20.21
N PHE A 224 -17.31 0.80 19.64
CA PHE A 224 -17.21 -0.45 18.89
C PHE A 224 -16.92 -0.16 17.43
N VAL A 225 -16.00 -0.92 16.85
CA VAL A 225 -15.61 -0.83 15.47
C VAL A 225 -15.71 -2.20 14.83
N ASN A 226 -16.41 -2.26 13.69
CA ASN A 226 -16.33 -3.43 12.82
C ASN A 226 -14.96 -3.50 12.16
N ILE A 227 -14.30 -4.64 12.25
CA ILE A 227 -12.98 -4.85 11.68
C ILE A 227 -13.15 -5.35 10.25
N LEU A 228 -13.25 -4.41 9.33
CA LEU A 228 -13.35 -4.66 7.89
C LEU A 228 -12.44 -3.69 7.14
N PRO A 229 -11.77 -4.15 6.05
CA PRO A 229 -11.12 -3.25 5.11
C PRO A 229 -12.13 -2.29 4.47
N ASP A 230 -11.65 -1.20 3.91
CA ASP A 230 -12.49 -0.32 3.09
C ASP A 230 -13.02 -1.11 1.87
N PRO A 231 -14.21 -0.76 1.35
CA PRO A 231 -14.73 -1.37 0.13
C PRO A 231 -13.70 -1.32 -1.01
N GLN A 232 -13.54 -2.43 -1.73
CA GLN A 232 -12.56 -2.64 -2.81
C GLN A 232 -11.09 -2.87 -2.35
N PHE A 233 -10.84 -2.90 -1.05
CA PHE A 233 -9.53 -3.23 -0.46
C PHE A 233 -9.56 -4.52 0.37
N ASP A 234 -10.53 -5.37 0.10
CA ASP A 234 -10.81 -6.65 0.75
C ASP A 234 -10.13 -7.84 0.05
N THR A 235 -9.18 -7.58 -0.82
CA THR A 235 -8.39 -8.59 -1.54
C THR A 235 -6.91 -8.27 -1.45
N ASN A 236 -6.08 -9.32 -1.29
CA ASN A 236 -4.64 -9.17 -1.28
C ASN A 236 -4.09 -8.94 -2.70
N PRO A 237 -3.58 -7.76 -3.04
CA PRO A 237 -3.10 -7.46 -4.39
C PRO A 237 -1.88 -8.29 -4.81
N ALA A 238 -1.16 -8.89 -3.85
CA ALA A 238 0.00 -9.73 -4.13
C ALA A 238 -0.34 -11.18 -4.49
N LYS A 239 -1.57 -11.63 -4.20
CA LYS A 239 -2.03 -13.01 -4.50
C LYS A 239 -2.66 -13.15 -5.89
N VAL A 240 -2.78 -12.08 -6.65
CA VAL A 240 -3.28 -12.14 -8.02
C VAL A 240 -2.32 -12.97 -8.87
N ARG A 241 -2.79 -14.11 -9.33
CA ARG A 241 -2.01 -14.98 -10.23
C ARG A 241 -2.08 -14.44 -11.65
N LEU A 242 -0.92 -14.20 -12.25
CA LEU A 242 -0.76 -13.92 -13.69
C LEU A 242 -1.11 -15.12 -14.60
N SER A 243 -1.71 -16.17 -14.08
CA SER A 243 -2.06 -17.33 -14.89
C SER A 243 -3.22 -16.99 -15.83
N LEU A 244 -2.86 -16.68 -17.07
CA LEU A 244 -3.75 -16.67 -18.25
C LEU A 244 -4.80 -15.56 -18.28
N ILE A 245 -4.37 -14.31 -18.37
CA ILE A 245 -5.22 -13.30 -18.99
C ILE A 245 -5.15 -13.48 -20.51
N HIS A 246 -5.93 -14.41 -21.06
CA HIS A 246 -6.42 -14.26 -22.42
C HIS A 246 -7.44 -13.12 -22.37
N ILE A 247 -6.97 -11.89 -22.50
CA ILE A 247 -7.83 -10.81 -22.98
C ILE A 247 -8.08 -11.18 -24.44
N SER A 248 -9.14 -11.94 -24.69
CA SER A 248 -9.64 -12.13 -26.04
C SER A 248 -9.97 -10.73 -26.56
N GLU A 249 -9.22 -10.27 -27.56
CA GLU A 249 -9.59 -9.09 -28.31
C GLU A 249 -11.06 -9.24 -28.75
N PRO A 250 -11.89 -8.19 -28.64
CA PRO A 250 -13.24 -8.24 -29.17
C PRO A 250 -13.10 -8.48 -30.67
N THR A 251 -13.54 -9.66 -31.11
CA THR A 251 -13.70 -9.98 -32.54
C THR A 251 -14.56 -8.88 -33.15
N ARG A 252 -13.96 -8.13 -34.06
CA ARG A 252 -14.70 -7.20 -34.93
C ARG A 252 -15.63 -8.05 -35.79
N HIS A 253 -16.89 -7.88 -35.60
CA HIS A 253 -17.95 -8.19 -36.57
C HIS A 253 -18.51 -6.89 -37.10
#